data_b67b14c3eb0716cb112bf46e391185c9
#
_entry.id   b67b14c3eb0716cb112bf46e391185c9
#
_cell.length_a   1.000
_cell.length_b   1.000
_cell.length_c   1.000
_cell.angle_alpha   90.00
_cell.angle_beta   90.00
_cell.angle_gamma   90.00
#
_symmetry.space_group_name_H-M   'P 1'
#
loop_
_entity.id
_entity.type
_entity.pdbx_description
1 polymer ?
#
loop_
_entity_poly.entity_id
_entity_poly.type
_entity_poly.pdbx_seq_one_letter_code
_entity_poly.pdbx_strand_id
1 'polypeptide(L)'
;MGLARHVFWRRRMVVLGVAAISVALVFHARFRFAIVSGESMLPTLRPGDLLLVDRWAYRDSEPRRGDVVVARYGGGLIVKRVVGLPGEDLELKMGRLYINGIPYAEQHRVQEGSLDVGKGKLLDGDFATLGDNRSVSPVSAIHPILSQPEILGRVVLSSGKER
;
A
#
# COMPACT_ATOMS: atom_id res chain seq x y z
N MET A 1 13.05 -29.96 -48.04
CA MET A 1 13.26 -29.87 -46.59
C MET A 1 13.05 -28.46 -45.99
N GLY A 2 12.86 -27.39 -46.76
CA GLY A 2 12.72 -26.02 -46.28
C GLY A 2 11.35 -25.64 -45.70
N LEU A 3 10.24 -26.07 -46.34
CA LEU A 3 8.89 -25.63 -45.96
C LEU A 3 8.46 -26.05 -44.55
N ALA A 4 8.79 -27.26 -44.11
CA ALA A 4 8.40 -27.76 -42.78
C ALA A 4 9.08 -26.98 -41.66
N ARG A 5 10.32 -26.52 -41.85
CA ARG A 5 11.06 -25.70 -40.88
C ARG A 5 10.44 -24.31 -40.73
N HIS A 6 10.02 -23.65 -41.83
CA HIS A 6 9.37 -22.34 -41.79
C HIS A 6 8.02 -22.37 -41.07
N VAL A 7 7.19 -23.41 -41.31
CA VAL A 7 5.91 -23.57 -40.61
C VAL A 7 6.09 -23.80 -39.12
N PHE A 8 7.10 -24.59 -38.73
CA PHE A 8 7.42 -24.86 -37.32
C PHE A 8 7.90 -23.61 -36.60
N TRP A 9 8.77 -22.81 -37.23
CA TRP A 9 9.24 -21.55 -36.67
C TRP A 9 8.10 -20.51 -36.50
N ARG A 10 7.24 -20.40 -37.51
CA ARG A 10 6.08 -19.48 -37.44
C ARG A 10 5.14 -19.85 -36.30
N ARG A 11 4.83 -21.13 -36.10
CA ARG A 11 4.02 -21.60 -34.97
C ARG A 11 4.64 -21.26 -33.63
N ARG A 12 5.94 -21.47 -33.47
CA ARG A 12 6.66 -21.10 -32.23
C ARG A 12 6.61 -19.60 -31.96
N MET A 13 6.82 -18.78 -32.96
CA MET A 13 6.74 -17.33 -32.81
C MET A 13 5.34 -16.86 -32.44
N VAL A 14 4.29 -17.44 -32.98
CA VAL A 14 2.91 -17.15 -32.61
C VAL A 14 2.65 -17.55 -31.17
N VAL A 15 3.06 -18.73 -30.72
CA VAL A 15 2.88 -19.20 -29.34
C VAL A 15 3.61 -18.29 -28.36
N LEU A 16 4.86 -17.92 -28.68
CA LEU A 16 5.64 -16.97 -27.84
C LEU A 16 4.97 -15.60 -27.79
N GLY A 17 4.47 -15.10 -28.92
CA GLY A 17 3.74 -13.83 -28.99
C GLY A 17 2.47 -13.85 -28.11
N VAL A 18 1.67 -14.91 -28.22
CA VAL A 18 0.47 -15.07 -27.39
C VAL A 18 0.83 -15.16 -25.90
N ALA A 19 1.85 -15.93 -25.56
CA ALA A 19 2.32 -16.03 -24.17
C ALA A 19 2.79 -14.67 -23.61
N ALA A 20 3.56 -13.91 -24.38
CA ALA A 20 4.03 -12.60 -23.99
C ALA A 20 2.88 -11.61 -23.78
N ILE A 21 1.89 -11.60 -24.68
CA ILE A 21 0.68 -10.79 -24.56
C ILE A 21 -0.10 -11.18 -23.30
N SER A 22 -0.28 -12.48 -23.04
CA SER A 22 -1.00 -12.97 -21.87
C SER A 22 -0.31 -12.53 -20.57
N VAL A 23 1.01 -12.64 -20.49
CA VAL A 23 1.80 -12.16 -19.34
C VAL A 23 1.64 -10.64 -19.16
N ALA A 24 1.73 -9.87 -20.23
CA ALA A 24 1.55 -8.42 -20.18
C ALA A 24 0.15 -8.03 -19.70
N LEU A 25 -0.90 -8.74 -20.17
CA LEU A 25 -2.27 -8.49 -19.73
C LEU A 25 -2.47 -8.82 -18.25
N VAL A 26 -1.94 -9.95 -17.76
CA VAL A 26 -1.99 -10.33 -16.35
C VAL A 26 -1.24 -9.31 -15.51
N PHE A 27 -0.05 -8.91 -15.92
CA PHE A 27 0.72 -7.87 -15.23
C PHE A 27 -0.07 -6.56 -15.15
N HIS A 28 -0.64 -6.10 -16.26
CA HIS A 28 -1.44 -4.88 -16.31
C HIS A 28 -2.73 -4.96 -15.48
N ALA A 29 -3.36 -6.13 -15.41
CA ALA A 29 -4.53 -6.35 -14.57
C ALA A 29 -4.20 -6.31 -13.08
N ARG A 30 -3.05 -6.86 -12.69
CA ARG A 30 -2.62 -6.99 -11.31
C ARG A 30 -1.95 -5.72 -10.76
N PHE A 31 -1.07 -5.09 -11.54
CA PHE A 31 -0.24 -3.99 -11.05
C PHE A 31 -0.70 -2.63 -11.61
N ARG A 32 -0.55 -1.60 -10.80
CA ARG A 32 -0.75 -0.20 -11.17
C ARG A 32 0.41 0.65 -10.68
N PHE A 33 0.70 1.67 -11.45
CA PHE A 33 1.61 2.72 -11.01
C PHE A 33 0.83 3.86 -10.38
N ALA A 34 1.40 4.47 -9.34
CA ALA A 34 0.89 5.67 -8.70
C ALA A 34 2.06 6.59 -8.38
N ILE A 35 1.81 7.89 -8.29
CA ILE A 35 2.80 8.90 -7.91
C ILE A 35 2.37 9.50 -6.58
N VAL A 36 3.33 9.59 -5.66
CA VAL A 36 3.12 10.22 -4.35
C VAL A 36 3.02 11.74 -4.55
N SER A 37 1.96 12.35 -4.06
CA SER A 37 1.76 13.81 -4.14
C SER A 37 1.91 14.52 -2.80
N GLY A 38 1.73 13.83 -1.67
CA GLY A 38 1.73 14.40 -0.33
C GLY A 38 2.95 13.99 0.50
N GLU A 39 3.13 14.68 1.62
CA GLU A 39 4.25 14.49 2.55
C GLU A 39 3.93 13.56 3.73
N SER A 40 2.70 13.04 3.79
CA SER A 40 2.23 12.26 4.95
C SER A 40 3.00 10.95 5.18
N MET A 41 3.72 10.46 4.18
CA MET A 41 4.51 9.23 4.25
C MET A 41 6.01 9.49 4.38
N LEU A 42 6.43 10.75 4.63
CA LEU A 42 7.82 11.03 4.95
C LEU A 42 8.23 10.33 6.28
N PRO A 43 9.43 9.85 6.40
CA PRO A 43 10.53 9.90 5.43
C PRO A 43 10.52 8.72 4.45
N THR A 44 9.59 7.76 4.58
CA THR A 44 9.55 6.52 3.79
C THR A 44 9.29 6.78 2.32
N LEU A 45 8.30 7.63 2.01
CA LEU A 45 7.95 8.02 0.66
C LEU A 45 7.97 9.55 0.55
N ARG A 46 8.46 10.06 -0.58
CA ARG A 46 8.54 11.49 -0.87
C ARG A 46 7.61 11.89 -2.02
N PRO A 47 7.13 13.13 -2.05
CA PRO A 47 6.45 13.64 -3.23
C PRO A 47 7.27 13.40 -4.50
N GLY A 48 6.62 12.87 -5.54
CA GLY A 48 7.25 12.49 -6.80
C GLY A 48 7.72 11.03 -6.88
N ASP A 49 7.73 10.28 -5.77
CA ASP A 49 8.07 8.85 -5.82
C ASP A 49 7.05 8.08 -6.64
N LEU A 50 7.56 7.20 -7.51
CA LEU A 50 6.75 6.27 -8.28
C LEU A 50 6.55 4.98 -7.48
N LEU A 51 5.31 4.58 -7.32
CA LEU A 51 4.90 3.38 -6.61
C LEU A 51 4.42 2.32 -7.59
N LEU A 52 4.77 1.06 -7.34
CA LEU A 52 4.14 -0.11 -7.93
C LEU A 52 3.17 -0.71 -6.92
N VAL A 53 1.90 -0.78 -7.27
CA VAL A 53 0.80 -1.22 -6.41
C VAL A 53 0.27 -2.55 -6.90
N ASP A 54 0.31 -3.59 -6.05
CA ASP A 54 -0.33 -4.89 -6.28
C ASP A 54 -1.80 -4.82 -5.86
N ARG A 55 -2.69 -4.79 -6.83
CA ARG A 55 -4.15 -4.75 -6.62
C ARG A 55 -4.74 -6.08 -6.17
N TRP A 56 -3.98 -7.16 -6.31
CA TRP A 56 -4.43 -8.50 -5.91
C TRP A 56 -3.90 -8.93 -4.55
N ALA A 57 -3.12 -8.07 -3.90
CA ALA A 57 -2.48 -8.38 -2.62
C ALA A 57 -3.44 -8.89 -1.54
N TYR A 58 -4.70 -8.44 -1.58
CA TYR A 58 -5.70 -8.75 -0.56
C TYR A 58 -6.93 -9.48 -1.10
N ARG A 59 -6.78 -10.22 -2.21
CA ARG A 59 -7.87 -11.06 -2.75
C ARG A 59 -8.18 -12.25 -1.86
N ASP A 60 -7.13 -12.90 -1.36
CA ASP A 60 -7.19 -14.13 -0.58
C ASP A 60 -6.51 -13.97 0.80
N SER A 61 -6.25 -12.74 1.22
CA SER A 61 -5.62 -12.40 2.50
C SER A 61 -6.05 -11.04 2.97
N GLU A 62 -5.85 -10.78 4.25
CA GLU A 62 -6.09 -9.46 4.85
C GLU A 62 -4.83 -8.59 4.86
N PRO A 63 -4.99 -7.25 4.92
CA PRO A 63 -3.89 -6.33 5.18
C PRO A 63 -3.16 -6.68 6.49
N ARG A 64 -1.84 -6.55 6.46
CA ARG A 64 -1.00 -6.81 7.64
C ARG A 64 -0.45 -5.51 8.19
N ARG A 65 -0.21 -5.48 9.49
CA ARG A 65 0.48 -4.36 10.11
C ARG A 65 1.83 -4.13 9.45
N GLY A 66 2.10 -2.86 9.12
CA GLY A 66 3.29 -2.44 8.40
C GLY A 66 3.09 -2.33 6.88
N ASP A 67 2.05 -2.94 6.30
CA ASP A 67 1.78 -2.80 4.87
C ASP A 67 1.53 -1.32 4.51
N VAL A 68 2.20 -0.84 3.46
CA VAL A 68 1.89 0.45 2.85
C VAL A 68 0.83 0.20 1.78
N VAL A 69 -0.31 0.85 1.94
CA VAL A 69 -1.48 0.63 1.10
C VAL A 69 -1.89 1.89 0.34
N VAL A 70 -2.42 1.69 -0.84
CA VAL A 70 -3.17 2.71 -1.58
C VAL A 70 -4.64 2.44 -1.33
N ALA A 71 -5.37 3.45 -0.88
CA ALA A 71 -6.78 3.33 -0.56
C ALA A 71 -7.59 4.49 -1.12
N ARG A 72 -8.91 4.29 -1.21
CA ARG A 72 -9.86 5.33 -1.55
C ARG A 72 -10.43 5.93 -0.27
N TYR A 73 -10.33 7.26 -0.14
CA TYR A 73 -10.86 7.97 1.00
C TYR A 73 -11.27 9.39 0.63
N GLY A 74 -12.45 9.83 1.06
CA GLY A 74 -12.93 11.21 0.84
C GLY A 74 -13.03 11.62 -0.64
N GLY A 75 -13.29 10.65 -1.54
CA GLY A 75 -13.36 10.90 -2.99
C GLY A 75 -11.99 10.93 -3.70
N GLY A 76 -10.89 10.78 -2.97
CA GLY A 76 -9.53 10.76 -3.50
C GLY A 76 -8.79 9.45 -3.23
N LEU A 77 -7.53 9.41 -3.64
CA LEU A 77 -6.60 8.34 -3.32
C LEU A 77 -5.63 8.80 -2.25
N ILE A 78 -5.39 7.93 -1.28
CA ILE A 78 -4.40 8.14 -0.23
C ILE A 78 -3.40 7.00 -0.19
N VAL A 79 -2.20 7.29 0.29
CA VAL A 79 -1.18 6.30 0.62
C VAL A 79 -0.92 6.39 2.10
N LYS A 80 -1.08 5.27 2.81
CA LYS A 80 -0.93 5.19 4.27
C LYS A 80 -0.35 3.83 4.65
N ARG A 81 0.12 3.73 5.91
CA ARG A 81 0.57 2.47 6.49
C ARG A 81 -0.50 1.90 7.40
N VAL A 82 -0.75 0.60 7.29
CA VAL A 82 -1.60 -0.14 8.22
C VAL A 82 -0.87 -0.25 9.56
N VAL A 83 -1.46 0.30 10.60
CA VAL A 83 -0.90 0.29 11.96
C VAL A 83 -1.79 -0.42 12.96
N GLY A 84 -3.09 -0.60 12.68
CA GLY A 84 -4.03 -1.31 13.52
C GLY A 84 -4.80 -2.38 12.76
N LEU A 85 -5.11 -3.47 13.45
CA LEU A 85 -5.81 -4.63 12.93
C LEU A 85 -7.17 -4.79 13.61
N PRO A 86 -8.13 -5.51 13.00
CA PRO A 86 -9.43 -5.75 13.58
C PRO A 86 -9.37 -6.25 15.04
N GLY A 87 -10.25 -5.74 15.89
CA GLY A 87 -10.36 -6.10 17.29
C GLY A 87 -9.37 -5.43 18.25
N GLU A 88 -8.41 -4.65 17.75
CA GLU A 88 -7.43 -3.97 18.60
C GLU A 88 -7.92 -2.61 19.10
N ASP A 89 -7.49 -2.26 20.31
CA ASP A 89 -7.59 -0.91 20.84
C ASP A 89 -6.35 -0.10 20.37
N LEU A 90 -6.58 1.01 19.69
CA LEU A 90 -5.52 1.89 19.23
C LEU A 90 -5.58 3.24 19.93
N GLU A 91 -4.41 3.77 20.20
CA GLU A 91 -4.23 5.13 20.71
C GLU A 91 -2.91 5.69 20.17
N LEU A 92 -2.89 6.96 19.84
CA LEU A 92 -1.68 7.69 19.51
C LEU A 92 -1.49 8.81 20.53
N LYS A 93 -0.37 8.80 21.24
CA LYS A 93 0.01 9.83 22.22
C LYS A 93 1.36 10.42 21.86
N MET A 94 1.41 11.73 21.66
CA MET A 94 2.63 12.44 21.28
C MET A 94 3.34 11.76 20.10
N GLY A 95 2.56 11.36 19.07
CA GLY A 95 3.06 10.65 17.89
C GLY A 95 3.44 9.19 18.11
N ARG A 96 3.38 8.65 19.32
CA ARG A 96 3.70 7.24 19.65
C ARG A 96 2.47 6.37 19.64
N LEU A 97 2.59 5.23 18.96
CA LEU A 97 1.50 4.27 18.83
C LEU A 97 1.41 3.36 20.06
N TYR A 98 0.19 3.18 20.55
CA TYR A 98 -0.16 2.21 21.58
C TYR A 98 -1.20 1.24 21.02
N ILE A 99 -0.98 -0.05 21.24
CA ILE A 99 -1.89 -1.12 20.84
C ILE A 99 -2.30 -1.89 22.09
N ASN A 100 -3.60 -1.97 22.36
CA ASN A 100 -4.16 -2.60 23.57
C ASN A 100 -3.54 -2.03 24.86
N GLY A 101 -3.24 -0.73 24.86
CA GLY A 101 -2.63 -0.02 25.99
C GLY A 101 -1.13 -0.19 26.15
N ILE A 102 -0.46 -0.94 25.27
CA ILE A 102 0.98 -1.20 25.30
C ILE A 102 1.69 -0.36 24.24
N PRO A 103 2.79 0.34 24.56
CA PRO A 103 3.58 1.04 23.55
C PRO A 103 4.05 0.08 22.46
N TYR A 104 3.81 0.42 21.19
CA TYR A 104 4.22 -0.38 20.05
C TYR A 104 5.46 0.24 19.38
N ALA A 105 6.56 -0.52 19.31
CA ALA A 105 7.76 -0.12 18.59
C ALA A 105 7.58 -0.37 17.09
N GLU A 106 7.41 0.70 16.33
CA GLU A 106 7.26 0.63 14.89
C GLU A 106 8.59 0.26 14.22
N GLN A 107 8.58 -0.72 13.31
CA GLN A 107 9.79 -1.25 12.67
C GLN A 107 10.25 -0.43 11.46
N HIS A 108 9.61 0.69 11.18
CA HIS A 108 9.93 1.60 10.09
C HIS A 108 10.28 2.97 10.65
N ARG A 109 10.87 3.81 9.80
CA ARG A 109 11.19 5.20 10.21
C ARG A 109 9.90 6.00 10.29
N VAL A 110 9.74 6.70 11.41
CA VAL A 110 8.64 7.63 11.64
C VAL A 110 9.25 9.02 11.85
N GLN A 111 8.70 10.01 11.17
CA GLN A 111 9.00 11.40 11.47
C GLN A 111 8.22 11.80 12.72
N GLU A 112 8.91 12.01 13.82
CA GLU A 112 8.31 12.33 15.12
C GLU A 112 7.45 13.60 15.04
N GLY A 113 6.41 13.64 15.86
CA GLY A 113 5.49 14.76 15.95
C GLY A 113 4.63 14.64 17.20
N SER A 114 3.79 15.63 17.43
CA SER A 114 2.91 15.70 18.60
C SER A 114 1.46 15.25 18.29
N LEU A 115 1.29 14.40 17.29
CA LEU A 115 -0.04 13.95 16.91
C LEU A 115 -0.65 13.06 17.99
N ASP A 116 -1.82 13.45 18.45
CA ASP A 116 -2.66 12.68 19.37
C ASP A 116 -3.92 12.20 18.66
N VAL A 117 -4.21 10.90 18.83
CA VAL A 117 -5.47 10.29 18.41
C VAL A 117 -6.00 9.52 19.62
N GLY A 118 -7.20 9.87 20.05
CA GLY A 118 -7.83 9.23 21.21
C GLY A 118 -7.99 7.73 21.03
N LYS A 119 -8.08 7.04 22.17
CA LYS A 119 -8.29 5.59 22.19
C LYS A 119 -9.57 5.20 21.45
N GLY A 120 -9.47 4.25 20.56
CA GLY A 120 -10.58 3.66 19.81
C GLY A 120 -10.38 2.18 19.54
N LYS A 121 -11.47 1.42 19.62
CA LYS A 121 -11.48 -0.01 19.28
C LYS A 121 -11.82 -0.18 17.80
N LEU A 122 -11.00 -0.96 17.09
CA LEU A 122 -11.28 -1.35 15.71
C LEU A 122 -12.32 -2.47 15.68
N LEU A 123 -13.32 -2.33 14.82
CA LEU A 123 -14.32 -3.35 14.57
C LEU A 123 -13.77 -4.43 13.64
N ASP A 124 -14.54 -5.51 13.47
CA ASP A 124 -14.20 -6.55 12.50
C ASP A 124 -14.17 -5.97 11.08
N GLY A 125 -13.07 -6.25 10.37
CA GLY A 125 -12.84 -5.75 9.03
C GLY A 125 -12.29 -4.32 8.94
N ASP A 126 -12.07 -3.65 10.08
CA ASP A 126 -11.49 -2.32 10.17
C ASP A 126 -9.96 -2.36 10.28
N PHE A 127 -9.30 -1.53 9.50
CA PHE A 127 -7.85 -1.35 9.51
C PHE A 127 -7.53 0.11 9.78
N ALA A 128 -6.84 0.38 10.89
CA ALA A 128 -6.37 1.74 11.15
C ALA A 128 -5.11 2.03 10.35
N THR A 129 -5.07 3.20 9.74
CA THR A 129 -3.94 3.61 8.91
C THR A 129 -3.37 4.96 9.37
N LEU A 130 -2.05 5.08 9.31
CA LEU A 130 -1.33 6.31 9.63
C LEU A 130 -0.35 6.67 8.51
N GLY A 131 -0.02 7.96 8.44
CA GLY A 131 1.17 8.40 7.73
C GLY A 131 2.41 8.16 8.59
N ASP A 132 3.56 7.98 7.97
CA ASP A 132 4.85 7.88 8.66
C ASP A 132 5.32 9.27 9.15
N ASN A 133 4.77 10.35 8.60
CA ASN A 133 5.01 11.71 9.04
C ASN A 133 3.99 12.11 10.11
N ARG A 134 4.39 12.04 11.38
CA ARG A 134 3.58 12.43 12.56
C ARG A 134 3.67 13.93 12.90
N SER A 135 4.50 14.69 12.17
CA SER A 135 4.64 16.14 12.35
C SER A 135 3.60 16.96 11.60
N VAL A 136 2.84 16.33 10.69
CA VAL A 136 1.75 17.03 9.97
C VAL A 136 0.62 17.39 10.93
N SER A 137 0.03 18.57 10.67
CA SER A 137 -1.11 19.07 11.47
C SER A 137 -2.24 18.04 11.55
N PRO A 138 -2.91 17.90 12.72
CA PRO A 138 -4.08 17.02 12.85
C PRO A 138 -5.18 17.28 11.80
N VAL A 139 -5.32 18.52 11.33
CA VAL A 139 -6.28 18.89 10.28
C VAL A 139 -5.88 18.34 8.91
N SER A 140 -4.57 18.20 8.67
CA SER A 140 -4.01 17.62 7.43
C SER A 140 -3.72 16.12 7.56
N ALA A 141 -3.70 15.62 8.78
CA ALA A 141 -3.39 14.25 9.10
C ALA A 141 -4.67 13.41 9.07
N ILE A 142 -5.10 13.06 7.88
CA ILE A 142 -6.17 12.09 7.72
C ILE A 142 -5.64 10.73 8.17
N HIS A 143 -6.24 10.19 9.24
CA HIS A 143 -5.94 8.88 9.79
C HIS A 143 -7.16 7.97 9.65
N PRO A 144 -7.51 7.57 8.43
CA PRO A 144 -8.73 6.82 8.25
C PRO A 144 -8.62 5.43 8.85
N ILE A 145 -9.70 5.03 9.49
CA ILE A 145 -10.04 3.62 9.63
C ILE A 145 -10.63 3.23 8.29
N LEU A 146 -10.07 2.21 7.67
CA LEU A 146 -10.45 1.73 6.34
C LEU A 146 -11.02 0.34 6.46
N SER A 147 -12.10 0.08 5.76
CA SER A 147 -12.55 -1.28 5.49
C SER A 147 -11.73 -1.90 4.33
N GLN A 148 -11.65 -3.23 4.28
CA GLN A 148 -10.87 -3.90 3.23
C GLN A 148 -11.26 -3.50 1.79
N PRO A 149 -12.55 -3.28 1.41
CA PRO A 149 -12.93 -2.84 0.08
C PRO A 149 -12.42 -1.45 -0.32
N GLU A 150 -12.09 -0.59 0.65
CA GLU A 150 -11.51 0.72 0.38
C GLU A 150 -10.03 0.66 0.06
N ILE A 151 -9.37 -0.45 0.45
CA ILE A 151 -7.94 -0.69 0.19
C ILE A 151 -7.78 -1.25 -1.22
N LEU A 152 -7.25 -0.44 -2.13
CA LEU A 152 -7.13 -0.76 -3.55
C LEU A 152 -5.95 -1.67 -3.86
N GLY A 153 -4.94 -1.72 -2.97
CA GLY A 153 -3.78 -2.58 -3.13
C GLY A 153 -2.63 -2.20 -2.22
N ARG A 154 -1.60 -3.06 -2.23
CA ARG A 154 -0.37 -2.90 -1.46
C ARG A 154 0.74 -2.34 -2.33
N VAL A 155 1.51 -1.39 -1.80
CA VAL A 155 2.74 -0.93 -2.42
C VAL A 155 3.80 -2.02 -2.28
N VAL A 156 4.32 -2.49 -3.41
CA VAL A 156 5.35 -3.57 -3.45
C VAL A 156 6.72 -3.05 -3.82
N LEU A 157 6.79 -1.92 -4.53
CA LEU A 157 8.02 -1.23 -4.87
C LEU A 157 7.78 0.28 -4.86
N SER A 158 8.81 1.03 -4.49
CA SER A 158 8.86 2.48 -4.66
C SER A 158 10.19 2.91 -5.28
N SER A 159 10.18 4.00 -6.03
CA SER A 159 11.40 4.59 -6.58
C SER A 159 12.24 5.32 -5.53
N GLY A 160 11.64 5.62 -4.37
CA GLY A 160 12.34 6.18 -3.21
C GLY A 160 13.35 5.17 -2.67
N LYS A 161 14.63 5.53 -2.67
CA LYS A 161 15.64 4.76 -1.95
C LYS A 161 15.40 4.92 -0.45
N GLU A 162 15.27 3.82 0.29
CA GLU A 162 15.53 3.83 1.72
C GLU A 162 16.96 4.33 1.94
N ARG A 163 17.09 5.57 2.37
CA ARG A 163 18.36 6.17 2.77
C ARG A 163 18.41 6.34 4.27
#